data_139f4f0d3afd3bcb4f8db2def9455f19
#
_entry.id   139f4f0d3afd3bcb4f8db2def9455f19
#
_cell.length_a   1.000
_cell.length_b   1.000
_cell.length_c   1.000
_cell.angle_alpha   90.00
_cell.angle_beta   90.00
_cell.angle_gamma   90.00
#
_symmetry.space_group_name_H-M   'P 1'
#
loop_
_entity.id
_entity.type
_entity.pdbx_description
1 polymer ?
#
loop_
_entity_poly.entity_id
_entity_poly.type
_entity_poly.pdbx_seq_one_letter_code
_entity_poly.pdbx_strand_id
1 'polypeptide(L)'
;MKQMAEFCKEAGIYHKVTAPYTPEQNGVAERANRTICEPIHVILADMSLQKELWAELVRSIAHIKNRSPTRALKNKTPYEALYGEKPSILHLVAIGTKAFVYAPTKKT
;
A
#
# COMPACT_ATOMS: atom_id res chain seq x y z
N MET A 1 -18.64 2.65 13.24
CA MET A 1 -17.56 3.26 12.47
C MET A 1 -16.97 4.51 13.09
N LYS A 2 -17.23 4.75 14.37
CA LYS A 2 -16.61 5.86 15.11
C LYS A 2 -15.10 5.79 15.09
N GLN A 3 -14.51 4.58 15.20
CA GLN A 3 -13.05 4.39 15.20
C GLN A 3 -12.36 4.84 13.92
N MET A 4 -12.97 4.57 12.75
CA MET A 4 -12.41 5.01 11.47
C MET A 4 -12.46 6.52 11.32
N ALA A 5 -13.58 7.15 11.71
CA ALA A 5 -13.74 8.60 11.67
C ALA A 5 -12.73 9.30 12.59
N GLU A 6 -12.54 8.77 13.79
CA GLU A 6 -11.55 9.28 14.75
C GLU A 6 -10.12 9.15 14.22
N PHE A 7 -9.78 7.98 13.66
CA PHE A 7 -8.48 7.75 13.05
C PHE A 7 -8.19 8.75 11.92
N CYS A 8 -9.13 8.95 11.01
CA CYS A 8 -8.97 9.89 9.90
C CYS A 8 -8.78 11.33 10.39
N LYS A 9 -9.54 11.73 11.42
CA LYS A 9 -9.44 13.05 12.01
C LYS A 9 -8.06 13.29 12.65
N GLU A 10 -7.57 12.31 13.39
CA GLU A 10 -6.26 12.39 14.04
C GLU A 10 -5.12 12.40 13.02
N ALA A 11 -5.23 11.61 11.95
CA ALA A 11 -4.23 11.52 10.89
C ALA A 11 -4.30 12.68 9.88
N GLY A 12 -5.29 13.57 9.97
CA GLY A 12 -5.48 14.64 9.00
C GLY A 12 -5.99 14.16 7.65
N ILE A 13 -6.68 13.02 7.62
CA ILE A 13 -7.24 12.43 6.40
C ILE A 13 -8.72 12.83 6.27
N TYR A 14 -9.07 13.38 5.11
CA TYR A 14 -10.46 13.68 4.80
C TYR A 14 -11.22 12.40 4.41
N HIS A 15 -12.14 11.98 5.27
CA HIS A 15 -12.95 10.79 5.04
C HIS A 15 -14.23 11.15 4.29
N LYS A 16 -14.23 10.88 2.98
CA LYS A 16 -15.37 11.14 2.11
C LYS A 16 -16.21 9.87 1.95
N VAL A 17 -17.52 10.02 2.15
CA VAL A 17 -18.48 8.92 2.03
C VAL A 17 -19.34 9.15 0.79
N THR A 18 -19.61 8.09 0.02
CA THR A 18 -20.51 8.16 -1.12
C THR A 18 -21.96 8.21 -0.70
N ALA A 19 -22.82 8.80 -1.53
CA ALA A 19 -24.27 8.83 -1.30
C ALA A 19 -24.84 7.40 -1.37
N PRO A 20 -25.93 7.09 -0.63
CA PRO A 20 -26.58 5.78 -0.72
C PRO A 20 -27.02 5.47 -2.16
N TYR A 21 -26.90 4.20 -2.56
CA TYR A 21 -27.31 3.70 -3.88
C TYR A 21 -26.67 4.39 -5.08
N THR A 22 -25.44 4.88 -4.92
CA THR A 22 -24.68 5.52 -6.01
C THR A 22 -23.35 4.78 -6.24
N PRO A 23 -23.38 3.54 -6.80
CA PRO A 23 -22.16 2.76 -7.01
C PRO A 23 -21.15 3.47 -7.93
N GLU A 24 -21.60 4.31 -8.85
CA GLU A 24 -20.75 5.10 -9.74
C GLU A 24 -19.83 6.08 -9.00
N GLN A 25 -20.16 6.49 -7.78
CA GLN A 25 -19.32 7.35 -6.95
C GLN A 25 -18.18 6.60 -6.27
N ASN A 26 -18.23 5.26 -6.29
CA ASN A 26 -17.27 4.41 -5.60
C ASN A 26 -16.16 3.85 -6.51
N GLY A 27 -16.15 4.24 -7.78
CA GLY A 27 -15.23 3.68 -8.78
C GLY A 27 -13.75 3.85 -8.45
N VAL A 28 -13.35 4.98 -7.88
CA VAL A 28 -11.96 5.23 -7.49
C VAL A 28 -11.53 4.32 -6.35
N ALA A 29 -12.36 4.19 -5.33
CA ALA A 29 -12.10 3.30 -4.18
C ALA A 29 -12.05 1.83 -4.60
N GLU A 30 -12.95 1.40 -5.46
CA GLU A 30 -12.96 0.04 -6.01
C GLU A 30 -11.70 -0.27 -6.81
N ARG A 31 -11.26 0.64 -7.69
CA ARG A 31 -10.01 0.46 -8.44
C ARG A 31 -8.79 0.41 -7.55
N ALA A 32 -8.71 1.28 -6.54
CA ALA A 32 -7.62 1.27 -5.58
C ALA A 32 -7.56 -0.03 -4.79
N ASN A 33 -8.72 -0.50 -4.33
CA ASN A 33 -8.83 -1.78 -3.62
C ASN A 33 -8.38 -2.94 -4.50
N ARG A 34 -8.82 -3.00 -5.75
CA ARG A 34 -8.42 -4.02 -6.72
C ARG A 34 -6.93 -3.99 -6.98
N THR A 35 -6.34 -2.81 -7.19
CA THR A 35 -4.91 -2.63 -7.45
C THR A 35 -4.04 -3.13 -6.30
N ILE A 36 -4.54 -3.07 -5.07
CA ILE A 36 -3.83 -3.59 -3.89
C ILE A 36 -4.09 -5.07 -3.70
N CYS A 37 -5.34 -5.52 -3.80
CA CYS A 37 -5.73 -6.89 -3.46
C CYS A 37 -5.32 -7.93 -4.51
N GLU A 38 -5.43 -7.63 -5.79
CA GLU A 38 -5.08 -8.59 -6.85
C GLU A 38 -3.61 -9.05 -6.78
N PRO A 39 -2.61 -8.15 -6.67
CA PRO A 39 -1.22 -8.57 -6.51
C PRO A 39 -0.99 -9.40 -5.25
N ILE A 40 -1.68 -9.11 -4.16
CA ILE A 40 -1.55 -9.86 -2.91
C ILE A 40 -1.98 -11.31 -3.10
N HIS A 41 -3.11 -11.54 -3.76
CA HIS A 41 -3.58 -12.91 -4.04
C HIS A 41 -2.58 -13.69 -4.90
N VAL A 42 -2.03 -13.05 -5.92
CA VAL A 42 -1.01 -13.67 -6.79
C VAL A 42 0.25 -14.01 -6.02
N ILE A 43 0.75 -13.08 -5.22
CA ILE A 43 1.99 -13.27 -4.43
C ILE A 43 1.81 -14.38 -3.39
N LEU A 44 0.70 -14.42 -2.68
CA LEU A 44 0.43 -15.46 -1.69
C LEU A 44 0.37 -16.85 -2.34
N ALA A 45 -0.24 -16.95 -3.53
CA ALA A 45 -0.33 -18.20 -4.26
C ALA A 45 1.01 -18.64 -4.85
N ASP A 46 1.70 -17.76 -5.56
CA ASP A 46 2.94 -18.10 -6.28
C ASP A 46 4.13 -18.35 -5.36
N MET A 47 4.21 -17.61 -4.27
CA MET A 47 5.32 -17.71 -3.31
C MET A 47 5.04 -18.67 -2.16
N SER A 48 3.87 -19.30 -2.12
CA SER A 48 3.44 -20.18 -1.03
C SER A 48 3.61 -19.57 0.36
N LEU A 49 3.35 -18.25 0.45
CA LEU A 49 3.47 -17.50 1.69
C LEU A 49 2.26 -17.73 2.60
N GLN A 50 2.48 -17.60 3.89
CA GLN A 50 1.43 -17.70 4.89
C GLN A 50 0.44 -16.55 4.75
N LYS A 51 -0.85 -16.86 4.88
CA LYS A 51 -1.93 -15.86 4.75
C LYS A 51 -1.82 -14.75 5.79
N GLU A 52 -1.19 -15.01 6.92
CA GLU A 52 -0.96 -14.03 7.98
C GLU A 52 -0.08 -12.85 7.53
N LEU A 53 0.68 -13.02 6.45
CA LEU A 53 1.50 -11.95 5.87
C LEU A 53 0.68 -10.94 5.05
N TRP A 54 -0.63 -11.10 4.97
CA TRP A 54 -1.51 -10.25 4.19
C TRP A 54 -1.35 -8.76 4.52
N ALA A 55 -1.32 -8.41 5.79
CA ALA A 55 -1.18 -7.00 6.23
C ALA A 55 0.17 -6.40 5.81
N GLU A 56 1.25 -7.18 5.90
CA GLU A 56 2.58 -6.74 5.46
C GLU A 56 2.62 -6.55 3.94
N LEU A 57 1.95 -7.42 3.19
CA LEU A 57 1.84 -7.29 1.74
C LEU A 57 1.05 -6.05 1.33
N VAL A 58 -0.02 -5.70 2.05
CA VAL A 58 -0.77 -4.45 1.82
C VAL A 58 0.16 -3.25 1.94
N ARG A 59 0.95 -3.18 3.00
CA ARG A 59 1.92 -2.10 3.21
C ARG A 59 2.94 -2.04 2.09
N SER A 60 3.48 -3.18 1.70
CA SER A 60 4.50 -3.27 0.63
C SER A 60 3.94 -2.82 -0.71
N ILE A 61 2.76 -3.27 -1.08
CA ILE A 61 2.10 -2.88 -2.34
C ILE A 61 1.77 -1.38 -2.34
N ALA A 62 1.25 -0.85 -1.25
CA ALA A 62 0.97 0.58 -1.14
C ALA A 62 2.25 1.42 -1.25
N HIS A 63 3.33 0.98 -0.62
CA HIS A 63 4.64 1.62 -0.70
C HIS A 63 5.16 1.68 -2.14
N ILE A 64 5.08 0.56 -2.86
CA ILE A 64 5.49 0.47 -4.26
C ILE A 64 4.60 1.33 -5.15
N LYS A 65 3.29 1.26 -4.95
CA LYS A 65 2.32 2.03 -5.74
C LYS A 65 2.55 3.53 -5.60
N ASN A 66 2.83 4.01 -4.40
CA ASN A 66 3.09 5.42 -4.17
C ASN A 66 4.41 5.89 -4.80
N ARG A 67 5.29 4.97 -5.16
CA ARG A 67 6.58 5.22 -5.81
C ARG A 67 6.60 4.80 -7.28
N SER A 68 5.44 4.52 -7.85
CA SER A 68 5.29 4.19 -9.27
C SER A 68 4.61 5.34 -10.02
N PRO A 69 5.09 5.71 -11.21
CA PRO A 69 4.46 6.78 -12.00
C PRO A 69 3.03 6.44 -12.39
N THR A 70 2.17 7.44 -12.44
CA THR A 70 0.79 7.29 -12.86
C THR A 70 0.40 8.34 -13.90
N ARG A 71 -0.43 7.95 -14.86
CA ARG A 71 -0.91 8.86 -15.90
C ARG A 71 -1.73 10.02 -15.34
N ALA A 72 -2.49 9.80 -14.30
CA ALA A 72 -3.33 10.82 -13.66
C ALA A 72 -2.50 12.01 -13.14
N LEU A 73 -1.23 11.79 -12.82
CA LEU A 73 -0.28 12.79 -12.35
C LEU A 73 0.78 13.15 -13.38
N LYS A 74 0.48 12.98 -14.68
CA LYS A 74 1.40 13.26 -15.78
C LYS A 74 2.75 12.56 -15.63
N ASN A 75 2.70 11.25 -15.33
CA ASN A 75 3.86 10.38 -15.12
C ASN A 75 4.70 10.71 -13.87
N LYS A 76 4.18 11.51 -12.97
CA LYS A 76 4.74 11.65 -11.63
C LYS A 76 4.25 10.54 -10.71
N THR A 77 5.04 10.23 -9.70
CA THR A 77 4.59 9.30 -8.65
C THR A 77 3.68 10.02 -7.66
N PRO A 78 2.75 9.31 -6.99
CA PRO A 78 1.98 9.89 -5.90
C PRO A 78 2.85 10.48 -4.80
N TYR A 79 3.99 9.85 -4.49
CA TYR A 79 4.95 10.37 -3.51
C TYR A 79 5.49 11.74 -3.93
N GLU A 80 5.94 11.89 -5.18
CA GLU A 80 6.45 13.16 -5.70
C GLU A 80 5.37 14.25 -5.68
N ALA A 81 4.13 13.90 -6.02
CA ALA A 81 3.01 14.85 -6.00
C ALA A 81 2.72 15.37 -4.59
N LEU A 82 2.86 14.53 -3.56
CA LEU A 82 2.59 14.90 -2.18
C LEU A 82 3.76 15.64 -1.52
N TYR A 83 4.99 15.17 -1.71
CA TYR A 83 6.17 15.66 -0.99
C TYR A 83 7.04 16.63 -1.82
N GLY A 84 6.79 16.76 -3.12
CA GLY A 84 7.51 17.70 -3.99
C GLY A 84 8.88 17.22 -4.46
N GLU A 85 9.29 16.01 -4.10
CA GLU A 85 10.58 15.43 -4.49
C GLU A 85 10.45 13.99 -4.95
N LYS A 86 11.36 13.55 -5.81
CA LYS A 86 11.37 12.17 -6.29
C LYS A 86 11.76 11.21 -5.17
N PRO A 87 11.02 10.10 -5.00
CA PRO A 87 11.36 9.12 -3.99
C PRO A 87 12.59 8.32 -4.39
N SER A 88 13.38 7.90 -3.40
CA SER A 88 14.42 6.89 -3.59
C SER A 88 13.79 5.50 -3.62
N ILE A 89 14.22 4.68 -4.58
CA ILE A 89 13.78 3.27 -4.70
C ILE A 89 14.93 2.28 -4.50
N LEU A 90 16.08 2.77 -4.02
CA LEU A 90 17.28 1.93 -3.85
C LEU A 90 17.09 0.83 -2.81
N HIS A 91 16.16 0.98 -1.88
CA HIS A 91 15.85 -0.01 -0.84
C HIS A 91 14.91 -1.12 -1.31
N LEU A 92 14.31 -0.97 -2.50
CA LEU A 92 13.33 -1.95 -2.98
C LEU A 92 14.01 -3.22 -3.49
N VAL A 93 13.50 -4.36 -3.04
CA VAL A 93 13.86 -5.68 -3.53
C VAL A 93 12.58 -6.44 -3.86
N ALA A 94 12.69 -7.44 -4.74
CA ALA A 94 11.53 -8.25 -5.10
C ALA A 94 10.91 -8.95 -3.88
N ILE A 95 9.60 -8.94 -3.78
CA ILE A 95 8.88 -9.64 -2.70
C ILE A 95 9.16 -11.13 -2.83
N GLY A 96 9.46 -11.79 -1.70
CA GLY A 96 9.82 -13.20 -1.66
C GLY A 96 11.32 -13.46 -1.78
N THR A 97 12.14 -12.42 -1.92
CA THR A 97 13.60 -12.54 -1.89
C THR A 97 14.06 -13.09 -0.55
N LYS A 98 14.96 -14.08 -0.59
CA LYS A 98 15.55 -14.65 0.61
C LYS A 98 16.37 -13.62 1.36
N ALA A 99 16.12 -13.47 2.66
CA ALA A 99 16.81 -12.51 3.50
C ALA A 99 17.57 -13.22 4.62
N PHE A 100 18.75 -12.69 4.95
CA PHE A 100 19.56 -13.16 6.07
C PHE A 100 19.68 -12.03 7.09
N VAL A 101 19.29 -12.30 8.34
CA VAL A 101 19.36 -11.32 9.41
C VAL A 101 20.45 -11.75 10.39
N TYR A 102 21.39 -10.84 10.65
CA TYR A 102 22.38 -11.07 11.69
C TYR A 102 21.76 -10.75 13.05
N ALA A 103 21.67 -11.76 13.87
CA ALA A 103 21.27 -11.64 15.27
C ALA A 103 22.51 -11.80 16.16
N PRO A 104 23.03 -10.72 16.75
CA PRO A 104 24.18 -10.86 17.66
C PRO A 104 23.75 -11.67 18.90
N THR A 105 24.51 -12.71 19.19
CA THR A 105 24.34 -13.48 20.43
C THR A 105 24.59 -12.56 21.62
N LYS A 106 23.61 -12.44 22.51
CA LYS A 106 23.84 -11.76 23.79
C LYS A 106 24.98 -12.49 24.49
N LYS A 107 26.12 -11.81 24.68
CA LYS A 107 27.13 -12.29 25.60
C LYS A 107 26.49 -12.34 26.98
N THR A 108 26.32 -13.51 27.48
CA THR A 108 25.96 -13.73 28.88
C THR A 108 27.12 -13.33 29.80
#